data_1903e686a319d536c9451cab8c4351ba
#
_entry.id   1903e686a319d536c9451cab8c4351ba
#
_cell.length_a   1.000
_cell.length_b   1.000
_cell.length_c   1.000
_cell.angle_alpha   90.00
_cell.angle_beta   90.00
_cell.angle_gamma   90.00
#
_symmetry.space_group_name_H-M   'P 1'
#
loop_
_entity.id
_entity.type
_entity.pdbx_description
1 polymer ?
#
loop_
_entity_poly.entity_id
_entity_poly.type
_entity_poly.pdbx_seq_one_letter_code
_entity_poly.pdbx_strand_id
1 'polypeptide(L)'
;MNDSRVTRLAEILLDHSCQIQAGEKLLIEAFDMPDELLVCQLVELSAQRGALPLVSWKNNRVLRSLYQAGTEQSMSLVGGFEQSRMQQMDAYIGIRGTANSDEFSDVSSDKMELYQQYWWQPVHIDVRVPDTRWVVLRYPTASMAQASRMSTSAFEEFYFRVCTADYGQMAKNQEPLRELMLQTDRVRIVSPGTDLAFSIKDIPVIACHGGRNIPDGEVFTAPVRDSVNGTIQFNAASRYQGTVFQGIVFEFKDGKIVNATCDNAPEALNRILDSDEGARYIGEWSLGCNNHIQSPMLDTLFDEKIGGSFHLTPGNAYDVADNGNRSRIHWDLVSIQTPAYGGGQIYFDDQCIRENGRFLPESLSALNTGL
;
A
#
# COMPACT_ATOMS: atom_id res chain seq x y z
N MET A 1 28.50 13.46 -3.98
CA MET A 1 28.04 14.43 -2.94
C MET A 1 26.98 13.67 -2.14
N ASN A 2 27.16 13.43 -0.84
CA ASN A 2 26.17 12.70 -0.04
C ASN A 2 24.95 13.60 0.21
N ASP A 3 23.78 13.21 -0.31
CA ASP A 3 22.52 13.83 0.05
C ASP A 3 22.08 13.29 1.42
N SER A 4 22.01 14.15 2.43
CA SER A 4 21.65 13.77 3.79
C SER A 4 20.23 13.16 3.89
N ARG A 5 19.33 13.49 2.95
CA ARG A 5 17.98 12.93 2.87
C ARG A 5 18.02 11.45 2.49
N VAL A 6 18.90 11.08 1.54
CA VAL A 6 19.12 9.68 1.14
C VAL A 6 19.72 8.87 2.31
N THR A 7 20.69 9.46 3.03
CA THR A 7 21.27 8.83 4.23
C THR A 7 20.18 8.59 5.29
N ARG A 8 19.35 9.59 5.58
CA ARG A 8 18.25 9.47 6.55
C ARG A 8 17.24 8.41 6.16
N LEU A 9 16.88 8.33 4.87
CA LEU A 9 15.98 7.28 4.36
C LEU A 9 16.61 5.90 4.55
N ALA A 10 17.89 5.73 4.20
CA ALA A 10 18.59 4.46 4.38
C ALA A 10 18.64 4.03 5.86
N GLU A 11 18.88 4.97 6.80
CA GLU A 11 18.82 4.70 8.24
C GLU A 11 17.44 4.21 8.68
N ILE A 12 16.35 4.86 8.22
CA ILE A 12 14.99 4.43 8.53
C ILE A 12 14.74 2.99 8.03
N LEU A 13 15.12 2.68 6.80
CA LEU A 13 14.93 1.34 6.23
C LEU A 13 15.70 0.27 7.01
N LEU A 14 16.92 0.58 7.46
CA LEU A 14 17.77 -0.36 8.18
C LEU A 14 17.40 -0.48 9.65
N ASP A 15 17.19 0.64 10.35
CA ASP A 15 17.09 0.68 11.81
C ASP A 15 15.64 0.58 12.30
N HIS A 16 14.69 1.18 11.57
CA HIS A 16 13.27 1.16 11.93
C HIS A 16 12.53 0.02 11.22
N SER A 17 12.57 -0.04 9.90
CA SER A 17 11.78 -1.00 9.12
C SER A 17 12.31 -2.43 9.25
N CYS A 18 13.57 -2.66 8.92
CA CYS A 18 14.19 -3.99 8.93
C CYS A 18 14.87 -4.34 10.25
N GLN A 19 15.22 -3.37 11.09
CA GLN A 19 15.89 -3.57 12.38
C GLN A 19 17.12 -4.49 12.26
N ILE A 20 17.98 -4.17 11.28
CA ILE A 20 19.13 -4.99 10.88
C ILE A 20 20.11 -5.19 12.03
N GLN A 21 20.55 -6.44 12.21
CA GLN A 21 21.54 -6.83 13.20
C GLN A 21 22.85 -7.31 12.54
N ALA A 22 23.93 -7.31 13.32
CA ALA A 22 25.23 -7.81 12.86
C ALA A 22 25.13 -9.31 12.50
N GLY A 23 25.74 -9.69 11.38
CA GLY A 23 25.75 -11.05 10.84
C GLY A 23 24.53 -11.41 9.98
N GLU A 24 23.48 -10.57 9.95
CA GLU A 24 22.29 -10.82 9.14
C GLU A 24 22.52 -10.55 7.66
N LYS A 25 21.83 -11.32 6.84
CA LYS A 25 21.86 -11.23 5.38
C LYS A 25 20.69 -10.36 4.91
N LEU A 26 21.03 -9.27 4.23
CA LEU A 26 20.07 -8.31 3.70
C LEU A 26 20.03 -8.37 2.17
N LEU A 27 18.88 -8.68 1.58
CA LEU A 27 18.68 -8.51 0.15
C LEU A 27 18.13 -7.11 -0.13
N ILE A 28 18.89 -6.33 -0.90
CA ILE A 28 18.49 -5.03 -1.46
C ILE A 28 18.13 -5.28 -2.93
N GLU A 29 16.87 -5.19 -3.27
CA GLU A 29 16.37 -5.43 -4.62
C GLU A 29 15.87 -4.13 -5.25
N ALA A 30 16.60 -3.63 -6.23
CA ALA A 30 16.37 -2.35 -6.88
C ALA A 30 15.81 -2.55 -8.28
N PHE A 31 14.65 -1.94 -8.57
CA PHE A 31 13.96 -2.04 -9.85
C PHE A 31 13.93 -0.67 -10.53
N ASP A 32 14.45 -0.60 -11.74
CA ASP A 32 14.32 0.56 -12.64
C ASP A 32 14.70 1.91 -11.99
N MET A 33 15.74 1.87 -11.16
CA MET A 33 16.20 3.03 -10.39
C MET A 33 16.78 4.11 -11.31
N PRO A 34 16.51 5.40 -11.05
CA PRO A 34 17.10 6.51 -11.81
C PRO A 34 18.58 6.71 -11.53
N ASP A 35 19.04 6.32 -10.34
CA ASP A 35 20.43 6.39 -9.88
C ASP A 35 20.72 5.32 -8.82
N GLU A 36 21.98 5.22 -8.40
CA GLU A 36 22.47 4.24 -7.43
C GLU A 36 22.56 4.75 -5.98
N LEU A 37 22.23 6.01 -5.73
CA LEU A 37 22.57 6.69 -4.47
C LEU A 37 22.02 5.97 -3.24
N LEU A 38 20.73 5.64 -3.22
CA LEU A 38 20.11 4.95 -2.09
C LEU A 38 20.68 3.54 -1.90
N VAL A 39 20.91 2.81 -3.00
CA VAL A 39 21.43 1.44 -2.94
C VAL A 39 22.86 1.44 -2.38
N CYS A 40 23.73 2.33 -2.85
CA CYS A 40 25.08 2.48 -2.33
C CYS A 40 25.06 2.83 -0.84
N GLN A 41 24.22 3.76 -0.43
CA GLN A 41 24.09 4.16 0.97
C GLN A 41 23.59 3.01 1.85
N LEU A 42 22.62 2.20 1.38
CA LEU A 42 22.16 1.00 2.09
C LEU A 42 23.26 -0.05 2.24
N VAL A 43 24.06 -0.28 1.20
CA VAL A 43 25.20 -1.22 1.25
C VAL A 43 26.24 -0.75 2.28
N GLU A 44 26.65 0.52 2.22
CA GLU A 44 27.63 1.08 3.14
C GLU A 44 27.16 1.03 4.60
N LEU A 45 25.93 1.50 4.86
CA LEU A 45 25.41 1.57 6.22
C LEU A 45 25.07 0.19 6.80
N SER A 46 24.59 -0.77 5.98
CA SER A 46 24.35 -2.14 6.47
C SER A 46 25.66 -2.86 6.80
N ALA A 47 26.70 -2.69 5.97
CA ALA A 47 28.03 -3.23 6.24
C ALA A 47 28.65 -2.62 7.52
N GLN A 48 28.48 -1.30 7.76
CA GLN A 48 28.91 -0.65 9.01
C GLN A 48 28.21 -1.23 10.25
N ARG A 49 26.96 -1.71 10.12
CA ARG A 49 26.22 -2.42 11.18
C ARG A 49 26.63 -3.89 11.32
N GLY A 50 27.59 -4.35 10.50
CA GLY A 50 28.05 -5.73 10.49
C GLY A 50 27.12 -6.71 9.77
N ALA A 51 26.14 -6.24 9.03
CA ALA A 51 25.29 -7.06 8.20
C ALA A 51 25.95 -7.43 6.86
N LEU A 52 25.38 -8.39 6.16
CA LEU A 52 25.87 -8.92 4.89
C LEU A 52 24.93 -8.52 3.74
N PRO A 53 25.12 -7.35 3.11
CA PRO A 53 24.25 -6.89 2.02
C PRO A 53 24.49 -7.70 0.75
N LEU A 54 23.38 -8.08 0.10
CA LEU A 54 23.33 -8.64 -1.23
C LEU A 54 22.47 -7.73 -2.10
N VAL A 55 22.97 -7.33 -3.28
CA VAL A 55 22.25 -6.43 -4.18
C VAL A 55 21.77 -7.16 -5.41
N SER A 56 20.51 -6.89 -5.79
CA SER A 56 19.93 -7.28 -7.08
C SER A 56 19.44 -6.02 -7.79
N TRP A 57 19.99 -5.74 -8.96
CA TRP A 57 19.61 -4.59 -9.79
C TRP A 57 18.86 -5.04 -11.01
N LYS A 58 17.59 -4.67 -11.14
CA LYS A 58 16.69 -5.09 -12.21
C LYS A 58 16.22 -3.89 -13.02
N ASN A 59 15.98 -4.12 -14.32
CA ASN A 59 15.44 -3.12 -15.23
C ASN A 59 14.10 -3.60 -15.78
N ASN A 60 13.06 -2.76 -15.73
CA ASN A 60 11.70 -3.15 -16.13
C ASN A 60 11.59 -3.51 -17.60
N ARG A 61 12.36 -2.89 -18.50
CA ARG A 61 12.38 -3.26 -19.93
C ARG A 61 12.95 -4.67 -20.16
N VAL A 62 13.96 -5.04 -19.35
CA VAL A 62 14.52 -6.40 -19.39
C VAL A 62 13.50 -7.40 -18.82
N LEU A 63 12.88 -7.07 -17.70
CA LEU A 63 11.82 -7.91 -17.10
C LEU A 63 10.63 -8.06 -18.02
N ARG A 64 10.19 -7.00 -18.71
CA ARG A 64 9.14 -7.07 -19.72
C ARG A 64 9.50 -8.08 -20.83
N SER A 65 10.73 -8.04 -21.33
CA SER A 65 11.18 -8.99 -22.35
C SER A 65 11.19 -10.43 -21.84
N LEU A 66 11.61 -10.64 -20.59
CA LEU A 66 11.56 -11.95 -19.93
C LEU A 66 10.13 -12.46 -19.79
N TYR A 67 9.19 -11.62 -19.37
CA TYR A 67 7.78 -11.99 -19.20
C TYR A 67 7.14 -12.30 -20.56
N GLN A 68 7.34 -11.48 -21.58
CA GLN A 68 6.82 -11.71 -22.92
C GLN A 68 7.33 -13.02 -23.55
N ALA A 69 8.61 -13.33 -23.37
CA ALA A 69 9.22 -14.58 -23.83
C ALA A 69 8.95 -15.76 -22.87
N GLY A 70 8.35 -15.51 -21.70
CA GLY A 70 8.20 -16.47 -20.60
C GLY A 70 7.43 -17.73 -21.01
N THR A 71 7.90 -18.86 -20.51
CA THR A 71 7.22 -20.15 -20.51
C THR A 71 7.16 -20.66 -19.08
N GLU A 72 6.31 -21.62 -18.77
CA GLU A 72 6.27 -22.27 -17.47
C GLU A 72 7.67 -22.72 -17.02
N GLN A 73 8.40 -23.41 -17.93
CA GLN A 73 9.75 -23.91 -17.64
C GLN A 73 10.73 -22.77 -17.33
N SER A 74 10.72 -21.68 -18.08
CA SER A 74 11.65 -20.56 -17.85
C SER A 74 11.29 -19.76 -16.58
N MET A 75 9.99 -19.55 -16.31
CA MET A 75 9.55 -18.87 -15.10
C MET A 75 9.81 -19.72 -13.84
N SER A 76 9.57 -21.03 -13.90
CA SER A 76 9.91 -21.96 -12.81
C SER A 76 11.42 -21.99 -12.52
N LEU A 77 12.25 -21.96 -13.57
CA LEU A 77 13.71 -21.93 -13.40
C LEU A 77 14.16 -20.67 -12.67
N VAL A 78 13.72 -19.49 -13.14
CA VAL A 78 14.07 -18.21 -12.50
C VAL A 78 13.49 -18.13 -11.09
N GLY A 79 12.21 -18.48 -10.93
CA GLY A 79 11.55 -18.48 -9.61
C GLY A 79 12.25 -19.39 -8.61
N GLY A 80 12.70 -20.58 -9.02
CA GLY A 80 13.43 -21.49 -8.13
C GLY A 80 14.77 -20.94 -7.65
N PHE A 81 15.55 -20.27 -8.51
CA PHE A 81 16.79 -19.59 -8.10
C PHE A 81 16.51 -18.40 -7.16
N GLU A 82 15.52 -17.58 -7.50
CA GLU A 82 15.15 -16.42 -6.66
C GLU A 82 14.58 -16.86 -5.31
N GLN A 83 13.78 -17.93 -5.27
CA GLN A 83 13.25 -18.52 -4.03
C GLN A 83 14.39 -19.03 -3.14
N SER A 84 15.30 -19.81 -3.70
CA SER A 84 16.46 -20.33 -2.96
C SER A 84 17.34 -19.22 -2.38
N ARG A 85 17.47 -18.11 -3.11
CA ARG A 85 18.16 -16.90 -2.61
C ARG A 85 17.37 -16.24 -1.49
N MET A 86 16.06 -16.05 -1.64
CA MET A 86 15.20 -15.42 -0.64
C MET A 86 15.17 -16.20 0.68
N GLN A 87 15.14 -17.54 0.62
CA GLN A 87 15.17 -18.43 1.79
C GLN A 87 16.43 -18.29 2.67
N GLN A 88 17.47 -17.67 2.13
CA GLN A 88 18.72 -17.44 2.87
C GLN A 88 18.78 -16.05 3.52
N MET A 89 17.78 -15.17 3.28
CA MET A 89 17.80 -13.79 3.73
C MET A 89 17.06 -13.61 5.05
N ASP A 90 17.64 -12.82 5.95
CA ASP A 90 17.01 -12.42 7.21
C ASP A 90 16.13 -11.18 7.01
N ALA A 91 16.52 -10.32 6.04
CA ALA A 91 15.79 -9.11 5.72
C ALA A 91 15.78 -8.80 4.21
N TYR A 92 14.78 -8.00 3.80
CA TYR A 92 14.58 -7.60 2.41
C TYR A 92 14.19 -6.12 2.31
N ILE A 93 14.84 -5.39 1.41
CA ILE A 93 14.47 -4.03 1.02
C ILE A 93 14.19 -4.02 -0.48
N GLY A 94 12.93 -3.79 -0.87
CA GLY A 94 12.51 -3.68 -2.27
C GLY A 94 12.30 -2.21 -2.67
N ILE A 95 13.12 -1.71 -3.59
CA ILE A 95 13.07 -0.32 -4.05
C ILE A 95 12.58 -0.29 -5.49
N ARG A 96 11.54 0.49 -5.76
CA ARG A 96 10.94 0.59 -7.11
C ARG A 96 11.00 2.03 -7.59
N GLY A 97 12.01 2.33 -8.42
CA GLY A 97 11.98 3.48 -9.31
C GLY A 97 11.16 3.08 -10.55
N THR A 98 10.29 3.87 -11.05
CA THR A 98 9.45 3.53 -12.20
C THR A 98 9.63 4.62 -13.24
N ALA A 99 10.48 4.38 -14.24
CA ALA A 99 10.71 5.31 -15.35
C ALA A 99 9.45 5.46 -16.23
N ASN A 100 8.73 4.33 -16.41
CA ASN A 100 7.46 4.27 -17.14
C ASN A 100 6.47 3.39 -16.35
N SER A 101 5.37 3.98 -15.87
CA SER A 101 4.33 3.27 -15.11
C SER A 101 3.60 2.18 -15.91
N ASP A 102 3.65 2.27 -17.23
CA ASP A 102 2.93 1.38 -18.15
C ASP A 102 3.87 0.41 -18.90
N GLU A 103 5.11 0.19 -18.39
CA GLU A 103 6.12 -0.63 -19.06
C GLU A 103 5.66 -2.07 -19.35
N PHE A 104 4.74 -2.60 -18.54
CA PHE A 104 4.20 -3.96 -18.69
C PHE A 104 2.82 -4.01 -19.36
N SER A 105 2.27 -2.90 -19.85
CA SER A 105 0.88 -2.79 -20.33
C SER A 105 0.58 -3.65 -21.56
N ASP A 106 1.58 -4.01 -22.34
CA ASP A 106 1.47 -4.87 -23.51
C ASP A 106 1.93 -6.32 -23.29
N VAL A 107 2.23 -6.69 -22.04
CA VAL A 107 2.44 -8.09 -21.66
C VAL A 107 1.07 -8.74 -21.47
N SER A 108 0.81 -9.84 -22.19
CA SER A 108 -0.50 -10.51 -22.09
C SER A 108 -0.75 -11.08 -20.69
N SER A 109 -2.03 -11.17 -20.31
CA SER A 109 -2.45 -11.72 -19.00
C SER A 109 -1.89 -13.12 -18.76
N ASP A 110 -1.92 -13.99 -19.77
CA ASP A 110 -1.38 -15.36 -19.66
C ASP A 110 0.09 -15.36 -19.25
N LYS A 111 0.89 -14.42 -19.80
CA LYS A 111 2.31 -14.28 -19.47
C LYS A 111 2.52 -13.72 -18.07
N MET A 112 1.68 -12.78 -17.67
CA MET A 112 1.71 -12.26 -16.29
C MET A 112 1.27 -13.32 -15.28
N GLU A 113 0.32 -14.20 -15.62
CA GLU A 113 -0.07 -15.33 -14.78
C GLU A 113 1.08 -16.32 -14.57
N LEU A 114 1.86 -16.65 -15.63
CA LEU A 114 3.05 -17.47 -15.50
C LEU A 114 4.09 -16.86 -14.56
N TYR A 115 4.35 -15.55 -14.69
CA TYR A 115 5.21 -14.84 -13.74
C TYR A 115 4.70 -14.91 -12.31
N GLN A 116 3.40 -14.62 -12.10
CA GLN A 116 2.79 -14.65 -10.79
C GLN A 116 2.86 -16.03 -10.15
N GLN A 117 2.50 -17.07 -10.87
CA GLN A 117 2.43 -18.45 -10.37
C GLN A 117 3.81 -19.06 -10.09
N TYR A 118 4.77 -18.88 -11.00
CA TYR A 118 6.02 -19.63 -10.95
C TYR A 118 7.22 -18.83 -10.43
N TRP A 119 7.09 -17.50 -10.30
CA TRP A 119 8.16 -16.66 -9.77
C TRP A 119 7.68 -15.83 -8.57
N TRP A 120 6.65 -14.98 -8.76
CA TRP A 120 6.27 -14.02 -7.71
C TRP A 120 5.69 -14.68 -6.47
N GLN A 121 4.74 -15.59 -6.62
CA GLN A 121 4.11 -16.34 -5.53
C GLN A 121 5.15 -17.13 -4.70
N PRO A 122 5.97 -18.03 -5.29
CA PRO A 122 6.92 -18.83 -4.51
C PRO A 122 8.00 -18.02 -3.81
N VAL A 123 8.39 -16.85 -4.36
CA VAL A 123 9.47 -16.01 -3.78
C VAL A 123 8.94 -15.03 -2.74
N HIS A 124 7.87 -14.31 -3.08
CA HIS A 124 7.44 -13.20 -2.24
C HIS A 124 6.34 -13.59 -1.26
N ILE A 125 5.34 -14.35 -1.68
CA ILE A 125 4.24 -14.73 -0.79
C ILE A 125 4.64 -15.89 0.11
N ASP A 126 5.24 -16.93 -0.47
CA ASP A 126 5.52 -18.16 0.28
C ASP A 126 6.78 -18.07 1.15
N VAL A 127 7.73 -17.13 0.84
CA VAL A 127 8.99 -16.98 1.58
C VAL A 127 9.18 -15.58 2.15
N ARG A 128 9.24 -14.52 1.29
CA ARG A 128 9.57 -13.18 1.78
C ARG A 128 8.60 -12.69 2.86
N VAL A 129 7.30 -12.82 2.63
CA VAL A 129 6.28 -12.26 3.55
C VAL A 129 6.32 -12.95 4.91
N PRO A 130 6.31 -14.30 5.03
CA PRO A 130 6.32 -14.97 6.33
C PRO A 130 7.69 -15.00 7.00
N ASP A 131 8.79 -15.15 6.25
CA ASP A 131 10.08 -15.57 6.80
C ASP A 131 11.12 -14.45 6.89
N THR A 132 10.87 -13.26 6.33
CA THR A 132 11.82 -12.13 6.38
C THR A 132 11.24 -10.90 7.06
N ARG A 133 12.10 -10.06 7.61
CA ARG A 133 11.73 -8.66 7.89
C ARG A 133 11.88 -7.89 6.60
N TRP A 134 10.81 -7.34 6.08
CA TRP A 134 10.85 -6.71 4.77
C TRP A 134 10.22 -5.32 4.76
N VAL A 135 10.74 -4.47 3.89
CA VAL A 135 10.14 -3.19 3.56
C VAL A 135 10.18 -2.96 2.06
N VAL A 136 9.12 -2.34 1.53
CA VAL A 136 9.04 -1.91 0.14
C VAL A 136 8.79 -0.42 0.06
N LEU A 137 9.40 0.21 -0.94
CA LEU A 137 9.22 1.64 -1.19
C LEU A 137 9.29 1.97 -2.67
N ARG A 138 8.72 3.12 -3.04
CA ARG A 138 9.00 3.79 -4.29
C ARG A 138 10.29 4.61 -4.15
N TYR A 139 10.92 4.95 -5.28
CA TYR A 139 11.98 5.94 -5.35
C TYR A 139 11.59 7.03 -6.35
N PRO A 140 11.83 8.32 -6.07
CA PRO A 140 11.27 9.41 -6.85
C PRO A 140 11.77 9.40 -8.30
N THR A 141 10.83 9.51 -9.25
CA THR A 141 11.10 9.55 -10.68
C THR A 141 10.30 10.64 -11.37
N ALA A 142 10.69 10.99 -12.59
CA ALA A 142 9.92 11.92 -13.42
C ALA A 142 8.51 11.41 -13.72
N SER A 143 8.32 10.10 -13.84
CA SER A 143 7.01 9.48 -14.05
C SER A 143 6.08 9.72 -12.86
N MET A 144 6.57 9.54 -11.63
CA MET A 144 5.80 9.83 -10.42
C MET A 144 5.49 11.32 -10.26
N ALA A 145 6.47 12.20 -10.56
CA ALA A 145 6.27 13.64 -10.54
C ALA A 145 5.15 14.08 -11.51
N GLN A 146 5.11 13.51 -12.73
CA GLN A 146 4.05 13.75 -13.72
C GLN A 146 2.69 13.28 -13.22
N ALA A 147 2.60 12.05 -12.67
CA ALA A 147 1.35 11.53 -12.11
C ALA A 147 0.83 12.40 -10.96
N SER A 148 1.73 12.92 -10.14
CA SER A 148 1.44 13.85 -9.03
C SER A 148 1.20 15.30 -9.46
N ARG A 149 1.34 15.62 -10.76
CA ARG A 149 1.24 16.98 -11.32
C ARG A 149 2.23 17.95 -10.69
N MET A 150 3.42 17.49 -10.37
CA MET A 150 4.50 18.29 -9.77
C MET A 150 5.70 18.38 -10.70
N SER A 151 6.54 19.41 -10.51
CA SER A 151 7.88 19.38 -11.10
C SER A 151 8.72 18.28 -10.43
N THR A 152 9.75 17.78 -11.13
CA THR A 152 10.62 16.71 -10.59
C THR A 152 11.22 17.12 -9.24
N SER A 153 11.73 18.36 -9.12
CA SER A 153 12.34 18.86 -7.87
C SER A 153 11.31 19.01 -6.74
N ALA A 154 10.10 19.51 -7.05
CA ALA A 154 9.04 19.63 -6.03
C ALA A 154 8.56 18.25 -5.54
N PHE A 155 8.48 17.28 -6.45
CA PHE A 155 8.12 15.91 -6.09
C PHE A 155 9.21 15.24 -5.24
N GLU A 156 10.49 15.44 -5.57
CA GLU A 156 11.60 14.92 -4.80
C GLU A 156 11.62 15.48 -3.36
N GLU A 157 11.43 16.78 -3.19
CA GLU A 157 11.31 17.40 -1.86
C GLU A 157 10.11 16.87 -1.07
N PHE A 158 8.95 16.72 -1.74
CA PHE A 158 7.76 16.10 -1.16
C PHE A 158 8.07 14.67 -0.74
N TYR A 159 8.65 13.85 -1.63
CA TYR A 159 8.96 12.46 -1.38
C TYR A 159 9.84 12.28 -0.13
N PHE A 160 10.96 12.97 -0.05
CA PHE A 160 11.84 12.85 1.11
C PHE A 160 11.17 13.32 2.40
N ARG A 161 10.41 14.43 2.37
CA ARG A 161 9.65 14.87 3.54
C ARG A 161 8.68 13.79 4.05
N VAL A 162 7.99 13.12 3.15
CA VAL A 162 7.02 12.06 3.48
C VAL A 162 7.73 10.78 3.93
N CYS A 163 8.74 10.34 3.18
CA CYS A 163 9.39 9.05 3.42
C CYS A 163 10.42 9.08 4.57
N THR A 164 10.85 10.25 5.03
CA THR A 164 11.75 10.41 6.18
C THR A 164 11.06 10.96 7.43
N ALA A 165 9.73 10.83 7.52
CA ALA A 165 8.95 11.19 8.69
C ALA A 165 9.40 10.41 9.95
N ASP A 166 9.04 10.90 11.13
CA ASP A 166 9.31 10.21 12.38
C ASP A 166 8.30 9.06 12.61
N TYR A 167 8.62 7.89 12.09
CA TYR A 167 7.78 6.70 12.22
C TYR A 167 7.66 6.19 13.68
N GLY A 168 8.63 6.49 14.54
CA GLY A 168 8.54 6.21 15.96
C GLY A 168 7.50 7.08 16.67
N GLN A 169 7.39 8.36 16.29
CA GLN A 169 6.34 9.23 16.77
C GLN A 169 4.99 8.88 16.14
N MET A 170 4.97 8.51 14.85
CA MET A 170 3.76 8.03 14.17
C MET A 170 3.14 6.83 14.89
N ALA A 171 3.94 5.84 15.27
CA ALA A 171 3.48 4.68 16.03
C ALA A 171 2.77 5.09 17.35
N LYS A 172 3.36 6.03 18.10
CA LYS A 172 2.76 6.53 19.34
C LYS A 172 1.45 7.27 19.10
N ASN A 173 1.38 8.04 18.02
CA ASN A 173 0.18 8.81 17.68
C ASN A 173 -0.97 7.92 17.21
N GLN A 174 -0.67 6.79 16.57
CA GLN A 174 -1.66 5.82 16.07
C GLN A 174 -2.23 4.90 17.15
N GLU A 175 -1.50 4.64 18.23
CA GLU A 175 -1.91 3.67 19.25
C GLU A 175 -3.28 3.99 19.89
N PRO A 176 -3.62 5.24 20.27
CA PRO A 176 -4.96 5.54 20.77
C PRO A 176 -6.08 5.26 19.76
N LEU A 177 -5.82 5.45 18.46
CA LEU A 177 -6.79 5.11 17.41
C LEU A 177 -6.95 3.59 17.27
N ARG A 178 -5.85 2.85 17.28
CA ARG A 178 -5.86 1.38 17.25
C ARG A 178 -6.67 0.80 18.43
N GLU A 179 -6.43 1.31 19.64
CA GLU A 179 -7.18 0.90 20.84
C GLU A 179 -8.68 1.22 20.75
N LEU A 180 -9.03 2.39 20.22
CA LEU A 180 -10.42 2.78 20.00
C LEU A 180 -11.10 1.86 18.98
N MET A 181 -10.46 1.58 17.86
CA MET A 181 -10.99 0.67 16.83
C MET A 181 -11.20 -0.75 17.37
N LEU A 182 -10.29 -1.27 18.22
CA LEU A 182 -10.44 -2.59 18.85
C LEU A 182 -11.67 -2.70 19.77
N GLN A 183 -12.15 -1.58 20.29
CA GLN A 183 -13.33 -1.53 21.19
C GLN A 183 -14.62 -1.24 20.42
N THR A 184 -14.53 -0.91 19.13
CA THR A 184 -15.66 -0.48 18.29
C THR A 184 -16.33 -1.69 17.63
N ASP A 185 -17.66 -1.72 17.69
CA ASP A 185 -18.45 -2.66 16.89
C ASP A 185 -18.86 -2.03 15.56
N ARG A 186 -19.56 -0.91 15.57
CA ARG A 186 -20.19 -0.33 14.38
C ARG A 186 -19.45 0.89 13.89
N VAL A 187 -19.20 0.89 12.57
CA VAL A 187 -18.68 2.04 11.83
C VAL A 187 -19.77 2.55 10.90
N ARG A 188 -19.98 3.86 10.86
CA ARG A 188 -20.76 4.53 9.82
C ARG A 188 -19.94 5.64 9.20
N ILE A 189 -19.96 5.73 7.88
CA ILE A 189 -19.25 6.74 7.08
C ILE A 189 -20.27 7.53 6.28
N VAL A 190 -20.25 8.86 6.42
CA VAL A 190 -21.12 9.78 5.68
C VAL A 190 -20.28 10.81 4.96
N SER A 191 -20.47 10.93 3.65
CA SER A 191 -19.82 11.91 2.77
C SER A 191 -20.72 12.17 1.55
N PRO A 192 -20.42 13.13 0.69
CA PRO A 192 -21.14 13.28 -0.57
C PRO A 192 -21.14 11.95 -1.35
N GLY A 193 -22.34 11.44 -1.69
CA GLY A 193 -22.51 10.15 -2.37
C GLY A 193 -22.23 8.91 -1.53
N THR A 194 -21.98 9.06 -0.22
CA THR A 194 -21.64 7.95 0.68
C THR A 194 -22.52 7.98 1.93
N ASP A 195 -23.19 6.86 2.21
CA ASP A 195 -23.76 6.49 3.50
C ASP A 195 -23.56 4.97 3.65
N LEU A 196 -22.51 4.58 4.35
CA LEU A 196 -22.04 3.21 4.48
C LEU A 196 -21.96 2.83 5.94
N ALA A 197 -22.42 1.63 6.29
CA ALA A 197 -22.30 1.10 7.65
C ALA A 197 -21.81 -0.35 7.62
N PHE A 198 -21.01 -0.71 8.63
CA PHE A 198 -20.48 -2.07 8.81
C PHE A 198 -20.03 -2.30 10.25
N SER A 199 -19.81 -3.55 10.62
CA SER A 199 -19.18 -3.96 11.88
C SER A 199 -17.70 -4.25 11.67
N ILE A 200 -16.87 -3.92 12.67
CA ILE A 200 -15.44 -4.33 12.76
C ILE A 200 -15.19 -5.19 13.99
N LYS A 201 -16.25 -5.66 14.61
CA LYS A 201 -16.21 -6.39 15.87
C LYS A 201 -15.37 -7.65 15.77
N ASP A 202 -14.51 -7.83 16.77
CA ASP A 202 -13.65 -9.02 16.93
C ASP A 202 -12.63 -9.24 15.79
N ILE A 203 -12.44 -8.25 14.89
CA ILE A 203 -11.39 -8.27 13.87
C ILE A 203 -10.16 -7.52 14.41
N PRO A 204 -8.95 -8.09 14.29
CA PRO A 204 -7.74 -7.39 14.73
C PRO A 204 -7.53 -6.04 14.02
N VAL A 205 -6.91 -5.09 14.74
CA VAL A 205 -6.59 -3.75 14.22
C VAL A 205 -5.07 -3.57 14.19
N ILE A 206 -4.55 -3.14 13.08
CA ILE A 206 -3.12 -2.99 12.81
C ILE A 206 -2.79 -1.53 12.57
N ALA A 207 -1.80 -1.01 13.29
CA ALA A 207 -1.21 0.30 13.03
C ALA A 207 0.03 0.15 12.15
N CYS A 208 0.07 0.89 11.04
CA CYS A 208 1.15 0.87 10.07
C CYS A 208 1.99 2.15 10.17
N HIS A 209 3.25 1.99 10.52
CA HIS A 209 4.17 3.10 10.80
C HIS A 209 5.59 2.85 10.29
N GLY A 210 5.73 2.45 9.04
CA GLY A 210 7.03 2.28 8.38
C GLY A 210 7.67 0.90 8.56
N GLY A 211 6.94 -0.07 9.12
CA GLY A 211 7.45 -1.42 9.33
C GLY A 211 7.47 -2.30 8.07
N ARG A 212 6.64 -2.00 7.08
CA ARG A 212 6.51 -2.77 5.83
C ARG A 212 6.55 -1.89 4.59
N ASN A 213 5.98 -0.71 4.66
CA ASN A 213 5.90 0.24 3.57
C ASN A 213 6.57 1.56 3.93
N ILE A 214 7.20 2.22 2.96
CA ILE A 214 7.66 3.61 3.04
C ILE A 214 7.19 4.34 1.76
N PRO A 215 6.34 5.40 1.89
CA PRO A 215 5.81 5.94 3.12
C PRO A 215 4.77 5.04 3.78
N ASP A 216 4.42 5.37 5.02
CA ASP A 216 3.40 4.70 5.79
C ASP A 216 2.55 5.71 6.57
N GLY A 217 1.56 5.24 7.33
CA GLY A 217 0.70 6.11 8.14
C GLY A 217 -0.78 5.79 7.97
N GLU A 218 -1.17 4.61 8.40
CA GLU A 218 -2.58 4.19 8.45
C GLU A 218 -2.85 3.29 9.65
N VAL A 219 -4.13 3.16 9.99
CA VAL A 219 -4.60 2.15 10.93
C VAL A 219 -5.72 1.38 10.25
N PHE A 220 -5.51 0.08 10.06
CA PHE A 220 -6.43 -0.75 9.30
C PHE A 220 -7.00 -1.93 10.10
N THR A 221 -8.13 -2.42 9.64
CA THR A 221 -8.81 -3.65 10.02
C THR A 221 -9.62 -4.16 8.83
N ALA A 222 -10.43 -5.19 8.99
CA ALA A 222 -11.41 -5.58 7.97
C ALA A 222 -12.84 -5.46 8.53
N PRO A 223 -13.83 -5.08 7.70
CA PRO A 223 -15.24 -5.25 8.08
C PRO A 223 -15.58 -6.72 8.29
N VAL A 224 -16.44 -7.02 9.26
CA VAL A 224 -17.10 -8.34 9.31
C VAL A 224 -17.75 -8.60 7.96
N ARG A 225 -17.43 -9.72 7.34
CA ARG A 225 -17.62 -9.99 5.91
C ARG A 225 -19.02 -9.64 5.39
N ASP A 226 -20.06 -10.04 6.11
CA ASP A 226 -21.46 -9.90 5.68
C ASP A 226 -22.14 -8.65 6.29
N SER A 227 -21.40 -7.74 6.93
CA SER A 227 -21.97 -6.61 7.67
C SER A 227 -22.08 -5.33 6.85
N VAL A 228 -21.38 -5.20 5.71
CA VAL A 228 -21.30 -3.96 4.94
C VAL A 228 -22.63 -3.72 4.22
N ASN A 229 -23.25 -2.55 4.49
CA ASN A 229 -24.50 -2.13 3.85
C ASN A 229 -24.48 -0.63 3.55
N GLY A 230 -25.09 -0.23 2.43
CA GLY A 230 -25.21 1.15 2.00
C GLY A 230 -24.48 1.44 0.70
N THR A 231 -24.12 2.68 0.49
CA THR A 231 -23.49 3.17 -0.75
C THR A 231 -22.20 3.92 -0.44
N ILE A 232 -21.20 3.76 -1.28
CA ILE A 232 -19.97 4.55 -1.24
C ILE A 232 -19.62 5.07 -2.62
N GLN A 233 -19.22 6.35 -2.68
CA GLN A 233 -18.59 6.99 -3.83
C GLN A 233 -17.15 7.34 -3.50
N PHE A 234 -16.21 6.83 -4.30
CA PHE A 234 -14.80 7.16 -4.18
C PHE A 234 -14.47 8.42 -4.97
N ASN A 235 -13.77 9.35 -4.36
CA ASN A 235 -13.45 10.65 -4.94
C ASN A 235 -11.98 10.81 -5.36
N ALA A 236 -11.15 9.79 -5.12
CA ALA A 236 -9.81 9.67 -5.66
C ALA A 236 -9.81 8.72 -6.87
N ALA A 237 -9.10 9.10 -7.94
CA ALA A 237 -8.88 8.20 -9.06
C ALA A 237 -7.92 7.08 -8.63
N SER A 238 -8.16 5.86 -9.10
CA SER A 238 -7.32 4.70 -8.79
C SER A 238 -6.81 4.01 -10.05
N ARG A 239 -5.54 3.62 -10.07
CA ARG A 239 -4.95 2.81 -11.14
C ARG A 239 -4.91 1.35 -10.71
N TYR A 240 -5.52 0.48 -11.50
CA TYR A 240 -5.49 -0.96 -11.26
C TYR A 240 -5.39 -1.73 -12.57
N GLN A 241 -4.49 -2.70 -12.64
CA GLN A 241 -4.24 -3.52 -13.85
C GLN A 241 -4.08 -2.68 -15.14
N GLY A 242 -3.33 -1.56 -15.05
CA GLY A 242 -3.07 -0.67 -16.18
C GLY A 242 -4.19 0.30 -16.55
N THR A 243 -5.37 0.18 -15.92
CA THR A 243 -6.51 1.09 -16.16
C THR A 243 -6.63 2.10 -15.02
N VAL A 244 -6.88 3.37 -15.35
CA VAL A 244 -7.22 4.41 -14.37
C VAL A 244 -8.75 4.50 -14.29
N PHE A 245 -9.29 4.30 -13.10
CA PHE A 245 -10.73 4.40 -12.81
C PHE A 245 -11.05 5.72 -12.09
N GLN A 246 -12.18 6.31 -12.40
CA GLN A 246 -12.68 7.55 -11.80
C GLN A 246 -14.15 7.43 -11.43
N GLY A 247 -14.57 8.13 -10.36
CA GLY A 247 -15.97 8.18 -9.95
C GLY A 247 -16.56 6.80 -9.64
N ILE A 248 -15.77 5.91 -9.01
CA ILE A 248 -16.26 4.58 -8.65
C ILE A 248 -17.35 4.72 -7.59
N VAL A 249 -18.48 4.02 -7.79
CA VAL A 249 -19.57 3.91 -6.83
C VAL A 249 -19.92 2.45 -6.62
N PHE A 250 -20.01 2.04 -5.34
CA PHE A 250 -20.48 0.71 -4.95
C PHE A 250 -21.76 0.81 -4.12
N GLU A 251 -22.69 -0.12 -4.36
CA GLU A 251 -23.84 -0.39 -3.49
C GLU A 251 -23.64 -1.76 -2.83
N PHE A 252 -23.80 -1.80 -1.51
CA PHE A 252 -23.61 -2.99 -0.70
C PHE A 252 -24.95 -3.49 -0.15
N LYS A 253 -25.10 -4.81 -0.13
CA LYS A 253 -26.14 -5.50 0.59
C LYS A 253 -25.56 -6.75 1.23
N ASP A 254 -25.67 -6.85 2.55
CA ASP A 254 -25.19 -7.99 3.33
C ASP A 254 -23.73 -8.37 2.98
N GLY A 255 -22.85 -7.36 2.99
CA GLY A 255 -21.41 -7.48 2.73
C GLY A 255 -21.02 -7.48 1.25
N LYS A 256 -21.94 -7.81 0.34
CA LYS A 256 -21.65 -7.97 -1.09
C LYS A 256 -21.87 -6.69 -1.88
N ILE A 257 -20.95 -6.35 -2.78
CA ILE A 257 -21.13 -5.32 -3.82
C ILE A 257 -22.16 -5.86 -4.83
N VAL A 258 -23.39 -5.34 -4.74
CA VAL A 258 -24.50 -5.73 -5.62
C VAL A 258 -24.59 -4.89 -6.88
N ASN A 259 -24.06 -3.65 -6.83
CA ASN A 259 -23.93 -2.77 -7.99
C ASN A 259 -22.59 -2.04 -7.94
N ALA A 260 -21.92 -1.92 -9.10
CA ALA A 260 -20.65 -1.19 -9.24
C ALA A 260 -20.65 -0.40 -10.55
N THR A 261 -20.40 0.90 -10.44
CA THR A 261 -20.31 1.82 -11.58
C THR A 261 -19.06 2.69 -11.48
N CYS A 262 -18.63 3.27 -12.59
CA CYS A 262 -17.59 4.31 -12.64
C CYS A 262 -17.76 5.15 -13.91
N ASP A 263 -17.07 6.29 -13.98
CA ASP A 263 -17.25 7.28 -15.05
C ASP A 263 -16.72 6.81 -16.41
N ASN A 264 -15.68 5.97 -16.43
CA ASN A 264 -14.90 5.77 -17.64
C ASN A 264 -14.72 4.31 -18.12
N ALA A 265 -14.81 3.31 -17.24
CA ALA A 265 -14.52 1.90 -17.58
C ALA A 265 -15.41 0.89 -16.82
N PRO A 266 -16.75 1.00 -16.83
CA PRO A 266 -17.63 0.19 -15.98
C PRO A 266 -17.53 -1.31 -16.26
N GLU A 267 -17.29 -1.71 -17.50
CA GLU A 267 -17.14 -3.13 -17.86
C GLU A 267 -15.83 -3.71 -17.31
N ALA A 268 -14.73 -2.94 -17.36
CA ALA A 268 -13.46 -3.36 -16.78
C ALA A 268 -13.55 -3.47 -15.26
N LEU A 269 -14.19 -2.50 -14.60
CA LEU A 269 -14.49 -2.52 -13.18
C LEU A 269 -15.21 -3.82 -12.78
N ASN A 270 -16.32 -4.13 -13.46
CA ASN A 270 -17.10 -5.31 -13.13
C ASN A 270 -16.35 -6.62 -13.43
N ARG A 271 -15.55 -6.70 -14.50
CA ARG A 271 -14.68 -7.87 -14.74
C ARG A 271 -13.70 -8.13 -13.61
N ILE A 272 -13.11 -7.07 -13.03
CA ILE A 272 -12.23 -7.21 -11.87
C ILE A 272 -13.00 -7.74 -10.65
N LEU A 273 -14.15 -7.16 -10.36
CA LEU A 273 -15.01 -7.56 -9.23
C LEU A 273 -15.68 -8.94 -9.41
N ASP A 274 -15.72 -9.47 -10.64
CA ASP A 274 -16.26 -10.80 -10.95
C ASP A 274 -15.15 -11.86 -11.13
N SER A 275 -13.90 -11.54 -10.80
CA SER A 275 -12.75 -12.46 -11.00
C SER A 275 -12.82 -13.70 -10.12
N ASP A 276 -13.46 -13.62 -8.97
CA ASP A 276 -13.75 -14.75 -8.07
C ASP A 276 -14.87 -14.39 -7.08
N GLU A 277 -15.25 -15.35 -6.23
CA GLU A 277 -16.35 -15.19 -5.27
C GLU A 277 -16.09 -14.10 -4.23
N GLY A 278 -14.84 -13.95 -3.76
CA GLY A 278 -14.46 -12.98 -2.73
C GLY A 278 -14.24 -11.55 -3.25
N ALA A 279 -14.09 -11.37 -4.56
CA ALA A 279 -13.76 -10.06 -5.15
C ALA A 279 -14.83 -8.98 -4.92
N ARG A 280 -16.10 -9.36 -4.70
CA ARG A 280 -17.20 -8.46 -4.37
C ARG A 280 -17.41 -8.25 -2.87
N TYR A 281 -16.54 -8.73 -2.01
CA TYR A 281 -16.56 -8.50 -0.58
C TYR A 281 -15.35 -7.69 -0.15
N ILE A 282 -15.45 -7.03 1.00
CA ILE A 282 -14.39 -6.17 1.51
C ILE A 282 -13.41 -6.98 2.36
N GLY A 283 -12.12 -6.91 2.03
CA GLY A 283 -11.02 -7.51 2.77
C GLY A 283 -10.29 -6.55 3.70
N GLU A 284 -10.44 -5.23 3.49
CA GLU A 284 -9.78 -4.23 4.33
C GLU A 284 -10.55 -2.92 4.37
N TRP A 285 -10.48 -2.24 5.51
CA TRP A 285 -10.85 -0.85 5.71
C TRP A 285 -9.80 -0.17 6.59
N SER A 286 -9.38 1.03 6.19
CA SER A 286 -8.30 1.75 6.85
C SER A 286 -8.53 3.24 6.92
N LEU A 287 -7.92 3.89 7.93
CA LEU A 287 -7.89 5.34 8.11
C LEU A 287 -6.49 5.88 7.80
N GLY A 288 -6.37 6.71 6.74
CA GLY A 288 -5.14 7.42 6.42
C GLY A 288 -4.81 8.50 7.46
N CYS A 289 -3.57 8.46 7.96
CA CYS A 289 -3.09 9.29 9.06
C CYS A 289 -1.83 10.10 8.73
N ASN A 290 -1.29 10.01 7.49
CA ASN A 290 -0.09 10.74 7.12
C ASN A 290 -0.44 12.13 6.55
N ASN A 291 -0.41 13.15 7.40
CA ASN A 291 -0.77 14.53 7.02
C ASN A 291 0.25 15.20 6.08
N HIS A 292 1.39 14.58 5.80
CA HIS A 292 2.30 15.06 4.76
C HIS A 292 1.81 14.74 3.35
N ILE A 293 0.86 13.78 3.20
CA ILE A 293 0.23 13.41 1.95
C ILE A 293 -1.18 13.99 1.94
N GLN A 294 -1.47 14.91 1.01
CA GLN A 294 -2.73 15.67 1.00
C GLN A 294 -3.54 15.51 -0.29
N SER A 295 -2.95 14.91 -1.32
CA SER A 295 -3.59 14.76 -2.63
C SER A 295 -3.21 13.43 -3.26
N PRO A 296 -4.12 12.80 -4.00
CA PRO A 296 -3.85 11.54 -4.68
C PRO A 296 -2.90 11.76 -5.86
N MET A 297 -2.05 10.75 -6.10
CA MET A 297 -1.02 10.78 -7.12
C MET A 297 -1.00 9.55 -8.03
N LEU A 298 -2.07 8.74 -8.01
CA LEU A 298 -2.18 7.49 -8.75
C LEU A 298 -1.11 6.45 -8.36
N ASP A 299 -0.64 6.51 -7.12
CA ASP A 299 0.21 5.49 -6.51
C ASP A 299 -0.42 5.06 -5.20
N THR A 300 -0.90 3.82 -5.15
CA THR A 300 -1.64 3.25 -4.02
C THR A 300 -0.84 3.38 -2.71
N LEU A 301 0.47 3.14 -2.74
CA LEU A 301 1.32 3.21 -1.55
C LEU A 301 1.31 4.58 -0.85
N PHE A 302 1.10 5.65 -1.62
CA PHE A 302 0.94 7.01 -1.09
C PHE A 302 -0.52 7.34 -0.83
N ASP A 303 -1.40 7.01 -1.78
CA ASP A 303 -2.78 7.49 -1.79
C ASP A 303 -3.59 6.91 -0.62
N GLU A 304 -3.33 5.67 -0.22
CA GLU A 304 -3.97 5.00 0.92
C GLU A 304 -3.61 5.62 2.28
N LYS A 305 -2.48 6.37 2.36
CA LYS A 305 -1.98 6.99 3.60
C LYS A 305 -2.42 8.45 3.77
N ILE A 306 -3.11 9.06 2.80
CA ILE A 306 -3.50 10.49 2.81
C ILE A 306 -4.16 10.86 4.14
N GLY A 307 -3.65 11.93 4.79
CA GLY A 307 -4.25 12.46 6.00
C GLY A 307 -5.69 12.90 5.78
N GLY A 308 -6.63 12.40 6.61
CA GLY A 308 -8.05 12.66 6.48
C GLY A 308 -8.77 11.83 5.40
N SER A 309 -8.12 10.84 4.81
CA SER A 309 -8.75 9.84 3.96
C SER A 309 -9.13 8.57 4.72
N PHE A 310 -9.84 7.72 4.06
CA PHE A 310 -9.95 6.29 4.34
C PHE A 310 -9.89 5.52 3.03
N HIS A 311 -9.55 4.25 3.09
CA HIS A 311 -9.76 3.36 1.95
C HIS A 311 -10.60 2.15 2.33
N LEU A 312 -11.23 1.59 1.32
CA LEU A 312 -12.03 0.38 1.41
C LEU A 312 -11.61 -0.54 0.28
N THR A 313 -11.25 -1.77 0.63
CA THR A 313 -10.53 -2.68 -0.27
C THR A 313 -11.37 -3.89 -0.62
N PRO A 314 -11.99 -3.92 -1.81
CA PRO A 314 -12.58 -5.16 -2.31
C PRO A 314 -11.50 -6.21 -2.52
N GLY A 315 -11.82 -7.45 -2.10
CA GLY A 315 -10.99 -8.62 -2.30
C GLY A 315 -10.42 -9.23 -1.04
N ASN A 316 -9.18 -9.71 -1.12
CA ASN A 316 -8.54 -10.54 -0.10
C ASN A 316 -8.33 -9.80 1.23
N ALA A 317 -8.62 -10.45 2.35
CA ALA A 317 -8.21 -9.98 3.66
C ALA A 317 -6.78 -10.43 3.98
N TYR A 318 -6.04 -9.61 4.73
CA TYR A 318 -4.74 -10.02 5.28
C TYR A 318 -4.93 -10.93 6.49
N ASP A 319 -4.06 -11.92 6.64
CA ASP A 319 -4.11 -12.89 7.76
C ASP A 319 -4.03 -12.21 9.14
N VAL A 320 -3.38 -11.04 9.22
CA VAL A 320 -3.23 -10.27 10.48
C VAL A 320 -4.49 -9.49 10.87
N ALA A 321 -5.46 -9.34 9.95
CA ALA A 321 -6.77 -8.72 10.17
C ALA A 321 -7.84 -9.47 9.38
N ASP A 322 -7.92 -10.77 9.62
CA ASP A 322 -8.68 -11.73 8.82
C ASP A 322 -10.18 -11.70 9.14
N ASN A 323 -11.00 -11.37 8.15
CA ASN A 323 -12.46 -11.51 8.20
C ASN A 323 -12.99 -12.75 7.44
N GLY A 324 -12.10 -13.64 7.01
CA GLY A 324 -12.43 -14.86 6.26
C GLY A 324 -12.61 -14.66 4.76
N ASN A 325 -12.50 -13.43 4.24
CA ASN A 325 -12.64 -13.22 2.79
C ASN A 325 -11.35 -13.58 2.05
N ARG A 326 -11.47 -14.34 0.97
CA ARG A 326 -10.37 -14.77 0.11
C ARG A 326 -10.65 -14.42 -1.33
N SER A 327 -9.68 -13.79 -1.99
CA SER A 327 -9.79 -13.37 -3.38
C SER A 327 -8.41 -13.29 -4.03
N ARG A 328 -8.38 -13.27 -5.36
CA ARG A 328 -7.18 -12.99 -6.15
C ARG A 328 -6.88 -11.50 -6.26
N ILE A 329 -7.85 -10.64 -5.93
CA ILE A 329 -7.67 -9.20 -5.92
C ILE A 329 -7.51 -8.69 -4.49
N HIS A 330 -6.82 -7.56 -4.35
CA HIS A 330 -6.76 -6.69 -3.21
C HIS A 330 -6.55 -5.29 -3.79
N TRP A 331 -7.59 -4.45 -3.71
CA TRP A 331 -7.58 -3.17 -4.43
C TRP A 331 -8.02 -2.01 -3.54
N ASP A 332 -7.06 -1.25 -3.05
CA ASP A 332 -7.29 -0.13 -2.15
C ASP A 332 -7.91 1.04 -2.91
N LEU A 333 -9.15 1.33 -2.60
CA LEU A 333 -9.91 2.44 -3.15
C LEU A 333 -10.05 3.54 -2.11
N VAL A 334 -9.55 4.72 -2.43
CA VAL A 334 -9.41 5.84 -1.50
C VAL A 334 -10.57 6.83 -1.61
N SER A 335 -11.08 7.26 -0.45
CA SER A 335 -12.00 8.38 -0.33
C SER A 335 -11.46 9.41 0.67
N ILE A 336 -11.36 10.67 0.23
CA ILE A 336 -10.78 11.77 1.00
C ILE A 336 -11.91 12.59 1.60
N GLN A 337 -11.88 12.83 2.92
CA GLN A 337 -12.91 13.57 3.64
C GLN A 337 -12.51 14.99 4.06
N THR A 338 -11.38 15.52 3.55
CA THR A 338 -11.04 16.91 3.81
C THR A 338 -12.02 17.87 3.13
N PRO A 339 -12.17 19.13 3.58
CA PRO A 339 -13.10 20.09 2.98
C PRO A 339 -12.92 20.30 1.47
N ALA A 340 -11.70 20.21 0.97
CA ALA A 340 -11.38 20.33 -0.46
C ALA A 340 -12.01 19.21 -1.31
N TYR A 341 -12.37 18.09 -0.70
CA TYR A 341 -13.00 16.93 -1.33
C TYR A 341 -14.46 16.73 -0.90
N GLY A 342 -15.10 17.76 -0.32
CA GLY A 342 -16.50 17.75 0.05
C GLY A 342 -16.79 17.39 1.51
N GLY A 343 -15.75 17.10 2.31
CA GLY A 343 -15.91 16.77 3.73
C GLY A 343 -16.52 15.39 3.98
N GLY A 344 -16.92 15.17 5.23
CA GLY A 344 -17.56 13.93 5.65
C GLY A 344 -17.36 13.65 7.13
N GLN A 345 -18.02 12.59 7.60
CA GLN A 345 -18.01 12.19 9.00
C GLN A 345 -17.80 10.67 9.11
N ILE A 346 -17.11 10.24 10.16
CA ILE A 346 -16.98 8.83 10.55
C ILE A 346 -17.44 8.69 11.99
N TYR A 347 -18.30 7.72 12.21
CA TYR A 347 -18.87 7.39 13.51
C TYR A 347 -18.43 6.00 13.95
N PHE A 348 -18.04 5.87 15.23
CA PHE A 348 -17.81 4.61 15.93
C PHE A 348 -18.87 4.47 17.01
N ASP A 349 -19.69 3.42 16.94
CA ASP A 349 -20.80 3.16 17.89
C ASP A 349 -21.68 4.41 18.16
N ASP A 350 -22.05 5.10 17.08
CA ASP A 350 -22.85 6.34 17.06
C ASP A 350 -22.11 7.61 17.55
N GLN A 351 -20.85 7.53 17.98
CA GLN A 351 -20.01 8.68 18.30
C GLN A 351 -19.26 9.17 17.05
N CYS A 352 -19.41 10.43 16.67
CA CYS A 352 -18.61 11.04 15.62
C CYS A 352 -17.15 11.15 16.09
N ILE A 353 -16.24 10.40 15.47
CA ILE A 353 -14.81 10.39 15.82
C ILE A 353 -13.97 11.21 14.85
N ARG A 354 -14.45 11.41 13.60
CA ARG A 354 -13.74 12.22 12.60
C ARG A 354 -14.75 13.05 11.79
N GLU A 355 -14.47 14.32 11.62
CA GLU A 355 -15.25 15.24 10.80
C GLU A 355 -14.35 16.03 9.87
N ASN A 356 -14.71 16.11 8.59
CA ASN A 356 -13.95 16.84 7.58
C ASN A 356 -12.44 16.48 7.57
N GLY A 357 -12.16 15.19 7.75
CA GLY A 357 -10.80 14.64 7.77
C GLY A 357 -10.05 14.81 9.10
N ARG A 358 -10.64 15.48 10.12
CA ARG A 358 -9.99 15.72 11.41
C ARG A 358 -10.62 14.88 12.52
N PHE A 359 -9.78 14.23 13.32
CA PHE A 359 -10.22 13.50 14.51
C PHE A 359 -10.71 14.47 15.59
N LEU A 360 -11.84 14.15 16.20
CA LEU A 360 -12.50 14.99 17.22
C LEU A 360 -12.09 14.64 18.65
N PRO A 361 -11.93 13.34 19.04
CA PRO A 361 -11.50 13.00 20.40
C PRO A 361 -10.13 13.60 20.73
N GLU A 362 -9.98 14.14 21.95
CA GLU A 362 -8.73 14.75 22.40
C GLU A 362 -7.56 13.74 22.37
N SER A 363 -7.82 12.47 22.72
CA SER A 363 -6.84 11.38 22.65
C SER A 363 -6.29 11.13 21.25
N LEU A 364 -6.99 11.55 20.20
CA LEU A 364 -6.60 11.40 18.79
C LEU A 364 -6.06 12.71 18.18
N SER A 365 -5.97 13.78 18.97
CA SER A 365 -5.57 15.12 18.48
C SER A 365 -4.19 15.13 17.80
N ALA A 366 -3.27 14.28 18.26
CA ALA A 366 -1.93 14.13 17.67
C ALA A 366 -1.97 13.67 16.19
N LEU A 367 -3.00 12.92 15.78
CA LEU A 367 -3.20 12.50 14.38
C LEU A 367 -3.62 13.64 13.46
N ASN A 368 -3.99 14.81 13.99
CA ASN A 368 -4.37 15.99 13.20
C ASN A 368 -3.20 16.89 12.86
N THR A 369 -2.00 16.60 13.35
CA THR A 369 -0.80 17.41 13.13
C THR A 369 0.15 16.69 12.17
N GLY A 370 0.95 17.45 11.41
CA GLY A 370 2.08 16.87 10.67
C GLY A 370 3.11 16.31 11.67
N LEU A 371 3.73 15.21 11.30
CA LEU A 371 4.80 14.56 12.09
C LEU A 371 6.13 15.28 11.91
#